data_372fc1602295876d73587a3761efd07c
#
_entry.id   372fc1602295876d73587a3761efd07c
#
_cell.length_a   1.000
_cell.length_b   1.000
_cell.length_c   1.000
_cell.angle_alpha   90.00
_cell.angle_beta   90.00
_cell.angle_gamma   90.00
#
_symmetry.space_group_name_H-M   'P 1'
#
loop_
_entity.id
_entity.type
_entity.pdbx_description
1 polymer ?
#
loop_
_entity_poly.entity_id
_entity_poly.type
_entity_poly.pdbx_seq_one_letter_code
_entity_poly.pdbx_strand_id
1 'polypeptide(L)'
;MAVTDLQAYVRQIRERIKDNDYEPEFDEKDDKKDKALRENEDLNHGAILRGTLQEGSGQHPAQEGDLVYVHVSVKSASGKLLESTRKEQGGSGRPLAFVLGKGVRAPRGWELALQDMVQQQRCELAIKPEYAYKHKDCQVKPPKGANINETLHFDITLLEIYSRDNVRVVGPRENIYKTIKHRSDFWETPHEPYDVEISCSARLPSTSGRQMGSTPYFTAPSLKFSMGSGAAPSGLEEGLSSMVKGERAVISCPAKYACNGSMLPDPPDHPERVEFELHLLNLAQIRDLTGKGEVIKRRIKEGTGQFPMDCPIQDSKVRIHYRGYLADTGQEFFNTREPDKDREPYEFDTGVGVLPEAIDMSVRLMTPGEVSSITSSSQYAYDGRPDRPAGVPHGAQVKWDVELISFEKQQDWERAEPDVKIERAGKLKEQGNAAFKAGRLKFARNKYTKALRLADRLFDIETEEQAEAAAVVKTACLVNLANCAHKEQQYGEALDWCNKALRESNDHVKALYRRAMAYIALGEFERAEQDLNKWKELEPSAAADAAAQISKLRALQKAANAKQKQQFRNFLGHARE
;
A
#
# COMPACT_ATOMS: atom_id res chain seq x y z
N MET A 1 -31.50 2.69 49.51
CA MET A 1 -30.40 2.68 50.51
C MET A 1 -29.04 3.10 49.94
N ALA A 2 -28.76 3.02 48.63
CA ALA A 2 -27.43 3.32 48.08
C ALA A 2 -27.11 4.83 47.89
N VAL A 3 -28.09 5.71 47.79
CA VAL A 3 -27.86 7.15 47.57
C VAL A 3 -27.47 7.84 48.89
N THR A 4 -27.98 7.35 50.01
CA THR A 4 -27.68 7.87 51.35
C THR A 4 -26.25 7.59 51.80
N ASP A 5 -25.67 6.45 51.40
CA ASP A 5 -24.28 6.09 51.75
C ASP A 5 -23.25 6.93 51.00
N LEU A 6 -23.50 7.24 49.74
CA LEU A 6 -22.60 8.06 48.94
C LEU A 6 -22.61 9.53 49.39
N GLN A 7 -23.80 10.05 49.73
CA GLN A 7 -23.93 11.40 50.31
C GLN A 7 -23.32 11.48 51.73
N ALA A 8 -23.43 10.41 52.53
CA ALA A 8 -22.79 10.33 53.84
C ALA A 8 -21.26 10.33 53.71
N TYR A 9 -20.69 9.61 52.72
CA TYR A 9 -19.27 9.60 52.49
C TYR A 9 -18.73 10.95 51.98
N VAL A 10 -19.46 11.59 51.07
CA VAL A 10 -19.13 12.96 50.63
C VAL A 10 -19.19 13.96 51.80
N ARG A 11 -20.13 13.76 52.75
CA ARG A 11 -20.18 14.54 53.96
C ARG A 11 -18.97 14.29 54.87
N GLN A 12 -18.53 13.03 54.97
CA GLN A 12 -17.34 12.62 55.71
C GLN A 12 -16.04 13.17 55.11
N ILE A 13 -15.95 13.24 53.77
CA ILE A 13 -14.84 13.93 53.08
C ILE A 13 -14.88 15.42 53.39
N ARG A 14 -16.05 16.07 53.35
CA ARG A 14 -16.21 17.50 53.71
C ARG A 14 -15.82 17.77 55.15
N GLU A 15 -16.12 16.85 56.07
CA GLU A 15 -15.75 16.97 57.49
C GLU A 15 -14.25 16.74 57.70
N ARG A 16 -13.63 15.74 57.04
CA ARG A 16 -12.19 15.52 57.08
C ARG A 16 -11.35 16.64 56.46
N ILE A 17 -11.91 17.35 55.50
CA ILE A 17 -11.26 18.53 54.90
C ILE A 17 -11.43 19.75 55.85
N LYS A 18 -12.46 19.76 56.70
CA LYS A 18 -12.67 20.81 57.72
C LYS A 18 -11.90 20.58 59.02
N ASP A 19 -11.70 19.31 59.41
CA ASP A 19 -10.93 18.93 60.59
C ASP A 19 -9.48 18.69 60.14
N ASN A 20 -8.70 19.72 60.26
CA ASN A 20 -7.29 19.86 59.91
C ASN A 20 -6.40 18.96 60.78
N ASP A 21 -6.32 17.64 60.54
CA ASP A 21 -5.34 16.74 61.15
C ASP A 21 -4.13 16.42 60.22
N TYR A 22 -3.78 17.36 59.36
CA TYR A 22 -2.52 17.31 58.59
C TYR A 22 -1.95 18.73 58.54
N GLU A 23 -1.09 19.06 59.48
CA GLU A 23 -0.21 20.24 59.38
C GLU A 23 0.99 19.93 58.49
N PRO A 24 1.05 20.52 57.28
CA PRO A 24 2.34 20.96 56.73
C PRO A 24 2.50 22.43 57.15
N GLU A 25 3.66 22.79 57.64
CA GLU A 25 4.08 24.18 57.82
C GLU A 25 3.91 24.93 56.49
N PHE A 26 2.86 25.75 56.40
CA PHE A 26 2.63 26.67 55.29
C PHE A 26 2.49 28.11 55.79
N ASP A 27 3.18 28.97 55.07
CA ASP A 27 3.25 30.41 55.20
C ASP A 27 1.82 31.04 55.15
N GLU A 28 1.48 31.94 56.09
CA GLU A 28 0.16 32.61 56.28
C GLU A 28 -0.38 33.40 55.06
N LYS A 29 0.21 33.26 53.87
CA LYS A 29 -0.24 33.95 52.65
C LYS A 29 -1.15 33.14 51.73
N ASP A 30 -1.39 31.83 51.97
CA ASP A 30 -2.18 30.98 51.11
C ASP A 30 -3.65 30.77 51.54
N ASP A 31 -4.06 31.32 52.72
CA ASP A 31 -5.41 31.17 53.29
C ASP A 31 -6.56 31.79 52.48
N LYS A 32 -6.29 32.43 51.35
CA LYS A 32 -7.34 32.92 50.44
C LYS A 32 -7.62 32.01 49.23
N LYS A 33 -6.84 30.98 49.00
CA LYS A 33 -7.04 30.05 47.88
C LYS A 33 -7.90 28.83 48.23
N ASP A 34 -8.00 28.47 49.50
CA ASP A 34 -8.75 27.28 49.94
C ASP A 34 -10.28 27.48 50.04
N LYS A 35 -10.82 28.58 49.57
CA LYS A 35 -12.24 28.94 49.67
C LYS A 35 -13.13 28.48 48.52
N ALA A 36 -12.72 27.54 47.63
CA ALA A 36 -13.55 27.07 46.54
C ALA A 36 -13.50 25.56 46.34
N LEU A 37 -13.83 24.79 47.34
CA LEU A 37 -14.43 23.47 47.10
C LEU A 37 -15.81 23.73 46.50
N ARG A 38 -15.84 23.79 45.16
CA ARG A 38 -17.10 23.85 44.42
C ARG A 38 -17.93 22.62 44.76
N GLU A 39 -19.26 22.80 44.79
CA GLU A 39 -20.23 21.74 44.98
C GLU A 39 -19.88 20.50 44.19
N ASN A 40 -20.00 19.30 44.77
CA ASN A 40 -19.75 18.05 44.09
C ASN A 40 -20.67 17.95 42.88
N GLU A 41 -20.07 17.84 41.72
CA GLU A 41 -20.82 17.63 40.49
C GLU A 41 -21.26 16.17 40.40
N ASP A 42 -22.55 15.96 40.23
CA ASP A 42 -23.14 14.66 39.97
C ASP A 42 -23.06 14.42 38.43
N LEU A 43 -22.11 13.60 38.04
CA LEU A 43 -22.00 13.15 36.65
C LEU A 43 -22.78 11.84 36.51
N ASN A 44 -23.75 11.84 35.61
CA ASN A 44 -24.50 10.65 35.23
C ASN A 44 -25.39 10.06 36.35
N HIS A 45 -26.31 10.88 36.90
CA HIS A 45 -27.35 10.45 37.86
C HIS A 45 -26.83 9.71 39.11
N GLY A 46 -25.80 10.22 39.74
CA GLY A 46 -25.20 9.67 40.96
C GLY A 46 -24.36 8.42 40.76
N ALA A 47 -23.96 8.11 39.52
CA ALA A 47 -23.05 7.02 39.24
C ALA A 47 -21.58 7.43 39.40
N ILE A 48 -21.28 8.71 39.19
CA ILE A 48 -19.96 9.31 39.28
C ILE A 48 -20.11 10.64 40.04
N LEU A 49 -19.42 10.76 41.17
CA LEU A 49 -19.31 12.02 41.87
C LEU A 49 -17.91 12.57 41.71
N ARG A 50 -17.78 13.83 41.29
CA ARG A 50 -16.53 14.55 41.08
C ARG A 50 -16.40 15.70 42.03
N GLY A 51 -15.36 15.69 42.86
CA GLY A 51 -14.97 16.82 43.70
C GLY A 51 -13.65 17.40 43.21
N THR A 52 -13.60 18.72 42.95
CA THR A 52 -12.37 19.38 42.52
C THR A 52 -11.48 19.66 43.73
N LEU A 53 -10.27 19.08 43.72
CA LEU A 53 -9.25 19.30 44.75
C LEU A 53 -8.31 20.47 44.41
N GLN A 54 -8.03 20.65 43.13
CA GLN A 54 -7.18 21.73 42.63
C GLN A 54 -7.71 22.21 41.28
N GLU A 55 -7.84 23.51 41.12
CA GLU A 55 -8.20 24.11 39.83
C GLU A 55 -7.07 23.99 38.82
N GLY A 56 -7.43 23.80 37.57
CA GLY A 56 -6.45 23.74 36.46
C GLY A 56 -6.10 25.12 35.89
N SER A 57 -5.09 25.14 35.06
CA SER A 57 -4.58 26.36 34.40
C SER A 57 -4.83 26.40 32.90
N GLY A 58 -5.41 25.33 32.30
CA GLY A 58 -5.70 25.23 30.89
C GLY A 58 -6.87 26.10 30.42
N GLN A 59 -6.78 26.60 29.18
CA GLN A 59 -7.86 27.39 28.56
C GLN A 59 -8.95 26.52 27.90
N HIS A 60 -8.61 25.29 27.53
CA HIS A 60 -9.51 24.37 26.82
C HIS A 60 -9.71 23.10 27.64
N PRO A 61 -10.96 22.68 27.87
CA PRO A 61 -11.27 21.41 28.49
C PRO A 61 -10.94 20.24 27.60
N ALA A 62 -10.66 19.08 28.22
CA ALA A 62 -10.46 17.84 27.51
C ALA A 62 -11.75 17.35 26.85
N GLN A 63 -11.67 16.85 25.65
CA GLN A 63 -12.80 16.38 24.85
C GLN A 63 -12.59 14.94 24.37
N GLU A 64 -13.67 14.28 23.95
CA GLU A 64 -13.59 12.96 23.35
C GLU A 64 -12.68 12.97 22.10
N GLY A 65 -11.76 12.02 22.06
CA GLY A 65 -10.73 11.92 21.02
C GLY A 65 -9.40 12.59 21.38
N ASP A 66 -9.32 13.37 22.44
CA ASP A 66 -8.07 13.97 22.91
C ASP A 66 -7.17 12.92 23.57
N LEU A 67 -5.86 13.02 23.38
CA LEU A 67 -4.87 12.27 24.14
C LEU A 67 -4.59 13.00 25.45
N VAL A 68 -4.80 12.31 26.57
CA VAL A 68 -4.59 12.86 27.91
C VAL A 68 -3.49 12.11 28.64
N TYR A 69 -2.74 12.85 29.46
CA TYR A 69 -1.78 12.31 30.41
C TYR A 69 -2.28 12.57 31.81
N VAL A 70 -2.42 11.52 32.63
CA VAL A 70 -2.99 11.62 33.97
C VAL A 70 -2.14 10.91 35.00
N HIS A 71 -2.05 11.51 36.21
CA HIS A 71 -1.73 10.74 37.40
C HIS A 71 -3.00 10.27 38.07
N VAL A 72 -3.00 9.02 38.54
CA VAL A 72 -4.15 8.45 39.22
C VAL A 72 -3.69 7.68 40.47
N SER A 73 -4.50 7.76 41.50
CA SER A 73 -4.43 6.89 42.68
C SER A 73 -5.77 6.25 42.90
N VAL A 74 -5.80 4.95 43.10
CA VAL A 74 -7.01 4.14 43.28
C VAL A 74 -7.10 3.73 44.75
N LYS A 75 -8.26 4.02 45.39
CA LYS A 75 -8.54 3.66 46.78
C LYS A 75 -9.78 2.76 46.84
N SER A 76 -9.83 1.88 47.83
CA SER A 76 -11.03 1.08 48.12
C SER A 76 -12.14 1.96 48.71
N ALA A 77 -13.35 1.41 48.85
CA ALA A 77 -14.46 2.06 49.58
C ALA A 77 -14.12 2.46 51.03
N SER A 78 -13.16 1.77 51.67
CA SER A 78 -12.67 2.12 53.01
C SER A 78 -11.55 3.17 53.02
N GLY A 79 -11.18 3.73 51.86
CA GLY A 79 -10.12 4.73 51.72
C GLY A 79 -8.70 4.15 51.65
N LYS A 80 -8.50 2.82 51.70
CA LYS A 80 -7.19 2.19 51.59
C LYS A 80 -6.64 2.35 50.16
N LEU A 81 -5.41 2.85 50.04
CA LEU A 81 -4.71 2.94 48.77
C LEU A 81 -4.45 1.54 48.20
N LEU A 82 -4.88 1.30 46.97
CA LEU A 82 -4.69 0.02 46.23
C LEU A 82 -3.59 0.14 45.21
N GLU A 83 -3.55 1.23 44.44
CA GLU A 83 -2.57 1.48 43.38
C GLU A 83 -2.41 2.98 43.20
N SER A 84 -1.21 3.42 42.83
CA SER A 84 -0.95 4.80 42.42
C SER A 84 0.11 4.88 41.35
N THR A 85 -0.02 5.85 40.47
CA THR A 85 1.03 6.25 39.53
C THR A 85 2.00 7.28 40.11
N ARG A 86 1.64 7.88 41.27
CA ARG A 86 2.41 8.96 41.94
C ARG A 86 3.58 8.37 42.72
N LYS A 87 4.78 8.96 42.59
CA LYS A 87 5.99 8.48 43.25
C LYS A 87 5.90 8.59 44.78
N GLU A 88 5.33 9.66 45.27
CA GLU A 88 5.13 9.93 46.69
C GLU A 88 4.19 8.93 47.37
N GLN A 89 3.42 8.21 46.60
CA GLN A 89 2.48 7.16 47.09
C GLN A 89 2.95 5.73 46.73
N GLY A 90 4.24 5.57 46.40
CA GLY A 90 4.83 4.27 46.07
C GLY A 90 4.60 3.81 44.63
N GLY A 91 4.10 4.69 43.76
CA GLY A 91 3.92 4.41 42.34
C GLY A 91 5.18 4.66 41.51
N SER A 92 5.07 4.40 40.23
CA SER A 92 6.19 4.54 39.28
C SER A 92 6.65 5.98 39.06
N GLY A 93 5.85 6.98 39.43
CA GLY A 93 6.04 8.39 39.10
C GLY A 93 5.74 8.71 37.63
N ARG A 94 5.21 7.75 36.85
CA ARG A 94 4.92 7.90 35.44
C ARG A 94 3.42 8.07 35.21
N PRO A 95 3.01 9.09 34.42
CA PRO A 95 1.59 9.28 34.12
C PRO A 95 1.09 8.21 33.14
N LEU A 96 -0.20 7.90 33.25
CA LEU A 96 -0.90 7.10 32.25
C LEU A 96 -1.27 7.99 31.05
N ALA A 97 -1.12 7.45 29.84
CA ALA A 97 -1.51 8.11 28.61
C ALA A 97 -2.57 7.29 27.87
N PHE A 98 -3.70 7.92 27.51
CA PHE A 98 -4.76 7.29 26.72
C PHE A 98 -5.62 8.32 25.99
N VAL A 99 -6.35 7.86 24.94
CA VAL A 99 -7.28 8.68 24.17
C VAL A 99 -8.66 8.58 24.80
N LEU A 100 -9.28 9.72 25.11
CA LEU A 100 -10.62 9.79 25.68
C LEU A 100 -11.70 9.19 24.76
N GLY A 101 -12.66 8.49 25.32
CA GLY A 101 -13.82 7.96 24.61
C GLY A 101 -13.67 6.57 24.01
N LYS A 102 -12.49 5.94 24.10
CA LYS A 102 -12.26 4.59 23.54
C LYS A 102 -12.44 3.43 24.53
N GLY A 103 -12.56 3.70 25.84
CA GLY A 103 -12.79 2.69 26.89
C GLY A 103 -11.69 1.61 27.07
N VAL A 104 -10.61 1.68 26.29
CA VAL A 104 -9.62 0.60 26.19
C VAL A 104 -8.58 0.63 27.32
N ARG A 105 -8.27 1.82 27.85
CA ARG A 105 -7.17 2.02 28.82
C ARG A 105 -7.57 2.70 30.11
N ALA A 106 -8.81 3.09 30.22
CA ALA A 106 -9.38 3.71 31.42
C ALA A 106 -10.80 3.21 31.64
N PRO A 107 -11.24 3.06 32.91
CA PRO A 107 -12.65 2.86 33.21
C PRO A 107 -13.51 3.98 32.63
N ARG A 108 -14.71 3.66 32.15
CA ARG A 108 -15.62 4.64 31.55
C ARG A 108 -15.88 5.86 32.42
N GLY A 109 -15.94 5.64 33.74
CA GLY A 109 -16.12 6.72 34.73
C GLY A 109 -14.97 7.72 34.74
N TRP A 110 -13.72 7.30 34.47
CA TRP A 110 -12.61 8.25 34.34
C TRP A 110 -12.77 9.10 33.09
N GLU A 111 -13.13 8.48 31.97
CA GLU A 111 -13.30 9.19 30.69
C GLU A 111 -14.38 10.27 30.81
N LEU A 112 -15.51 9.94 31.45
CA LEU A 112 -16.60 10.90 31.67
C LEU A 112 -16.18 12.03 32.63
N ALA A 113 -15.41 11.71 33.68
CA ALA A 113 -14.96 12.71 34.62
C ALA A 113 -13.85 13.62 34.07
N LEU A 114 -13.02 13.10 33.18
CA LEU A 114 -11.95 13.86 32.52
C LEU A 114 -12.49 14.79 31.43
N GLN A 115 -13.64 14.47 30.82
CA GLN A 115 -14.32 15.42 29.95
C GLN A 115 -14.64 16.67 30.79
N ASP A 116 -14.40 17.82 30.19
CA ASP A 116 -14.54 19.12 30.85
C ASP A 116 -13.47 19.48 31.91
N MET A 117 -12.56 18.56 32.27
CA MET A 117 -11.37 18.93 33.02
C MET A 117 -10.37 19.69 32.15
N VAL A 118 -9.71 20.67 32.76
CA VAL A 118 -8.62 21.43 32.11
C VAL A 118 -7.25 20.95 32.59
N GLN A 119 -6.21 21.33 31.85
CA GLN A 119 -4.83 20.95 32.20
C GLN A 119 -4.45 21.38 33.62
N GLN A 120 -3.72 20.53 34.35
CA GLN A 120 -3.28 20.69 35.74
C GLN A 120 -4.43 20.65 36.77
N GLN A 121 -5.64 20.34 36.38
CA GLN A 121 -6.76 20.15 37.32
C GLN A 121 -6.63 18.79 38.02
N ARG A 122 -6.94 18.76 39.32
CA ARG A 122 -6.97 17.55 40.15
C ARG A 122 -8.34 17.36 40.77
N CYS A 123 -8.89 16.17 40.62
CA CYS A 123 -10.21 15.82 41.11
C CYS A 123 -10.17 14.50 41.87
N GLU A 124 -11.01 14.40 42.91
CA GLU A 124 -11.36 13.13 43.55
C GLU A 124 -12.69 12.64 42.95
N LEU A 125 -12.74 11.35 42.60
CA LEU A 125 -13.91 10.73 41.98
C LEU A 125 -14.38 9.57 42.84
N ALA A 126 -15.69 9.45 43.03
CA ALA A 126 -16.32 8.24 43.57
C ALA A 126 -17.13 7.61 42.42
N ILE A 127 -16.74 6.41 42.00
CA ILE A 127 -17.29 5.77 40.80
C ILE A 127 -17.92 4.42 41.16
N LYS A 128 -19.20 4.24 40.81
CA LYS A 128 -19.93 2.98 41.00
C LYS A 128 -19.38 1.88 40.12
N PRO A 129 -19.54 0.60 40.49
CA PRO A 129 -18.99 -0.56 39.76
C PRO A 129 -19.28 -0.58 38.26
N GLU A 130 -20.49 -0.16 37.86
CA GLU A 130 -20.96 -0.16 36.48
C GLU A 130 -20.17 0.78 35.57
N TYR A 131 -19.53 1.81 36.12
CA TYR A 131 -18.71 2.80 35.42
C TYR A 131 -17.22 2.67 35.74
N ALA A 132 -16.88 1.78 36.70
CA ALA A 132 -15.50 1.42 37.03
C ALA A 132 -15.07 0.17 36.24
N TYR A 133 -14.37 -0.75 36.88
CA TYR A 133 -13.81 -1.96 36.24
C TYR A 133 -14.86 -3.01 35.87
N LYS A 134 -16.12 -2.87 36.28
CA LYS A 134 -17.22 -3.76 35.86
C LYS A 134 -17.96 -3.29 34.61
N HIS A 135 -17.61 -2.15 34.07
CA HIS A 135 -18.19 -1.70 32.79
C HIS A 135 -17.85 -2.67 31.67
N LYS A 136 -18.85 -3.01 30.82
CA LYS A 136 -18.73 -4.01 29.74
C LYS A 136 -17.59 -3.75 28.76
N ASP A 137 -17.27 -2.48 28.53
CA ASP A 137 -16.23 -2.06 27.59
C ASP A 137 -14.87 -1.82 28.29
N CYS A 138 -14.77 -2.03 29.60
CA CYS A 138 -13.53 -1.82 30.35
C CYS A 138 -12.58 -2.99 30.14
N GLN A 139 -11.46 -2.74 29.47
CA GLN A 139 -10.40 -3.73 29.24
C GLN A 139 -9.26 -3.65 30.26
N VAL A 140 -9.32 -2.70 31.17
CA VAL A 140 -8.30 -2.50 32.22
C VAL A 140 -8.53 -3.47 33.36
N LYS A 141 -7.48 -4.15 33.79
CA LYS A 141 -7.53 -5.03 34.95
C LYS A 141 -7.62 -4.20 36.23
N PRO A 142 -8.48 -4.58 37.19
CA PRO A 142 -8.55 -3.90 38.49
C PRO A 142 -7.24 -4.09 39.25
N PRO A 143 -6.87 -3.11 40.13
CA PRO A 143 -5.74 -3.24 41.03
C PRO A 143 -5.83 -4.46 41.96
N LYS A 144 -4.69 -4.98 42.38
CA LYS A 144 -4.67 -6.11 43.32
C LYS A 144 -5.38 -5.72 44.62
N GLY A 145 -6.40 -6.51 45.04
CA GLY A 145 -7.18 -6.27 46.24
C GLY A 145 -8.37 -5.32 46.07
N ALA A 146 -8.64 -4.86 44.85
CA ALA A 146 -9.87 -4.10 44.56
C ALA A 146 -11.10 -5.01 44.59
N ASN A 147 -12.15 -4.63 45.32
CA ASN A 147 -13.46 -5.23 45.19
C ASN A 147 -14.23 -4.53 44.06
N ILE A 148 -14.38 -5.20 42.91
CA ILE A 148 -15.02 -4.65 41.72
C ILE A 148 -16.54 -4.43 41.88
N ASN A 149 -17.14 -4.93 42.96
CA ASN A 149 -18.57 -4.76 43.26
C ASN A 149 -18.85 -3.58 44.21
N GLU A 150 -17.83 -2.86 44.63
CA GLU A 150 -17.93 -1.68 45.52
C GLU A 150 -17.62 -0.40 44.75
N THR A 151 -18.10 0.73 45.27
CA THR A 151 -17.69 2.05 44.78
C THR A 151 -16.21 2.25 45.07
N LEU A 152 -15.45 2.61 44.06
CA LEU A 152 -14.03 2.89 44.17
C LEU A 152 -13.77 4.39 44.08
N HIS A 153 -12.74 4.82 44.82
CA HIS A 153 -12.34 6.22 44.87
C HIS A 153 -11.06 6.41 44.05
N PHE A 154 -11.04 7.46 43.24
CA PHE A 154 -9.94 7.77 42.38
C PHE A 154 -9.52 9.22 42.56
N ASP A 155 -8.24 9.47 42.75
CA ASP A 155 -7.66 10.79 42.77
C ASP A 155 -6.89 10.99 41.46
N ILE A 156 -7.44 11.80 40.58
CA ILE A 156 -6.93 11.99 39.22
C ILE A 156 -6.42 13.42 39.03
N THR A 157 -5.20 13.57 38.51
CA THR A 157 -4.68 14.85 38.05
C THR A 157 -4.51 14.77 36.55
N LEU A 158 -5.15 15.67 35.81
CA LEU A 158 -4.98 15.82 34.35
C LEU A 158 -3.76 16.71 34.11
N LEU A 159 -2.68 16.10 33.64
CA LEU A 159 -1.40 16.78 33.45
C LEU A 159 -1.34 17.54 32.12
N GLU A 160 -1.64 16.84 31.02
CA GLU A 160 -1.54 17.38 29.67
C GLU A 160 -2.70 16.90 28.81
N ILE A 161 -3.10 17.77 27.88
CA ILE A 161 -4.12 17.51 26.87
C ILE A 161 -3.50 17.78 25.51
N TYR A 162 -3.59 16.81 24.59
CA TYR A 162 -3.26 16.97 23.19
C TYR A 162 -4.53 16.82 22.36
N SER A 163 -4.92 17.91 21.70
CA SER A 163 -6.16 17.93 20.90
C SER A 163 -6.19 16.82 19.86
N ARG A 164 -7.34 16.20 19.71
CA ARG A 164 -7.66 15.19 18.68
C ARG A 164 -7.30 15.63 17.26
N ASP A 165 -7.30 16.93 16.98
CA ASP A 165 -6.95 17.45 15.67
C ASP A 165 -5.47 17.23 15.33
N ASN A 166 -4.61 17.13 16.35
CA ASN A 166 -3.17 16.94 16.22
C ASN A 166 -2.70 15.56 16.68
N VAL A 167 -3.56 14.74 17.28
CA VAL A 167 -3.21 13.41 17.78
C VAL A 167 -3.92 12.33 16.98
N ARG A 168 -3.17 11.31 16.61
CA ARG A 168 -3.69 10.10 15.96
C ARG A 168 -3.15 8.86 16.64
N VAL A 169 -4.01 7.89 16.85
CA VAL A 169 -3.60 6.52 17.17
C VAL A 169 -3.11 5.89 15.87
N VAL A 170 -1.91 5.36 15.86
CA VAL A 170 -1.31 4.77 14.68
C VAL A 170 -1.07 3.28 14.88
N GLY A 171 -1.26 2.52 13.81
CA GLY A 171 -1.04 1.08 13.78
C GLY A 171 -2.15 0.24 14.40
N PRO A 172 -2.11 -1.07 14.18
CA PRO A 172 -3.15 -2.01 14.64
C PRO A 172 -3.13 -2.25 16.15
N ARG A 173 -2.13 -1.75 16.87
CA ARG A 173 -1.88 -2.06 18.28
C ARG A 173 -2.45 -1.04 19.27
N GLU A 174 -3.10 0.02 18.77
CA GLU A 174 -3.77 1.10 19.53
C GLU A 174 -2.97 1.75 20.68
N ASN A 175 -1.65 1.53 20.73
CA ASN A 175 -0.77 1.96 21.82
C ASN A 175 0.32 2.93 21.36
N ILE A 176 0.32 3.29 20.08
CA ILE A 176 1.26 4.22 19.49
C ILE A 176 0.49 5.49 19.16
N TYR A 177 0.97 6.60 19.69
CA TYR A 177 0.33 7.91 19.51
C TYR A 177 1.25 8.80 18.69
N LYS A 178 0.68 9.40 17.65
CA LYS A 178 1.34 10.43 16.85
C LYS A 178 0.76 11.78 17.21
N THR A 179 1.60 12.71 17.69
CA THR A 179 1.26 14.11 17.91
C THR A 179 1.91 14.96 16.83
N ILE A 180 1.11 15.55 15.96
CA ILE A 180 1.58 16.38 14.85
C ILE A 180 2.02 17.74 15.39
N LYS A 181 3.27 18.13 15.11
CA LYS A 181 3.85 19.44 15.47
C LYS A 181 3.86 20.41 14.29
N HIS A 182 4.05 19.89 13.08
CA HIS A 182 4.01 20.66 11.84
C HIS A 182 3.40 19.80 10.73
N ARG A 183 2.36 20.30 10.07
CA ARG A 183 1.70 19.63 8.94
C ARG A 183 2.44 19.94 7.64
N SER A 184 2.34 19.03 6.69
CA SER A 184 2.82 19.20 5.32
C SER A 184 1.69 18.94 4.35
N ASP A 185 1.73 19.58 3.19
CA ASP A 185 0.74 19.43 2.12
C ASP A 185 1.00 18.18 1.26
N PHE A 186 2.04 17.41 1.54
CA PHE A 186 2.28 16.14 0.88
C PHE A 186 1.20 15.12 1.26
N TRP A 187 0.90 14.21 0.32
CA TRP A 187 -0.15 13.20 0.47
C TRP A 187 0.39 11.78 0.65
N GLU A 188 1.64 11.52 0.19
CA GLU A 188 2.22 10.18 0.19
C GLU A 188 2.86 9.86 1.53
N THR A 189 2.50 8.70 2.07
CA THR A 189 3.06 8.15 3.31
C THR A 189 4.02 7.00 3.00
N PRO A 190 5.11 6.83 3.79
CA PRO A 190 6.01 5.71 3.61
C PRO A 190 5.39 4.39 4.03
N HIS A 191 5.68 3.35 3.28
CA HIS A 191 5.35 1.96 3.60
C HIS A 191 6.48 1.05 3.11
N GLU A 192 6.50 -0.19 3.55
CA GLU A 192 7.46 -1.18 3.05
C GLU A 192 7.34 -1.35 1.53
N PRO A 193 8.45 -1.35 0.77
CA PRO A 193 9.85 -1.25 1.17
C PRO A 193 10.47 0.16 0.95
N TYR A 194 9.73 1.26 1.11
CA TYR A 194 10.20 2.62 0.82
C TYR A 194 11.45 3.00 1.61
N ASP A 195 12.36 3.75 0.98
CA ASP A 195 13.46 4.37 1.70
C ASP A 195 13.03 5.70 2.28
N VAL A 196 13.40 5.92 3.52
CA VAL A 196 13.11 7.16 4.25
C VAL A 196 14.39 7.82 4.75
N GLU A 197 14.36 9.13 4.80
CA GLU A 197 15.36 9.95 5.49
C GLU A 197 14.64 10.78 6.54
N ILE A 198 15.02 10.62 7.79
CA ILE A 198 14.41 11.31 8.93
C ILE A 198 15.45 12.03 9.78
N SER A 199 15.06 13.14 10.40
CA SER A 199 15.70 13.60 11.62
C SER A 199 14.98 12.97 12.80
N CYS A 200 15.72 12.44 13.76
CA CYS A 200 15.18 11.74 14.91
C CYS A 200 15.83 12.22 16.21
N SER A 201 15.00 12.45 17.23
CA SER A 201 15.42 12.69 18.61
C SER A 201 14.59 11.79 19.53
N ALA A 202 15.26 10.89 20.29
CA ALA A 202 14.61 9.96 21.19
C ALA A 202 14.74 10.41 22.63
N ARG A 203 13.61 10.42 23.37
CA ARG A 203 13.51 10.93 24.73
C ARG A 203 12.68 9.99 25.62
N LEU A 204 12.88 10.12 26.93
CA LEU A 204 11.95 9.55 27.90
C LEU A 204 10.81 10.56 28.15
N PRO A 205 9.55 10.09 28.32
CA PRO A 205 8.45 10.97 28.70
C PRO A 205 8.78 11.73 29.99
N SER A 206 8.41 13.01 30.07
CA SER A 206 8.60 13.81 31.26
C SER A 206 7.82 13.23 32.46
N THR A 207 8.47 13.08 33.59
CA THR A 207 7.81 12.64 34.85
C THR A 207 7.01 13.74 35.51
N SER A 208 7.17 15.00 35.10
CA SER A 208 6.60 16.18 35.78
C SER A 208 5.49 16.89 35.03
N GLY A 209 5.07 16.38 33.85
CA GLY A 209 3.99 17.00 33.06
C GLY A 209 4.30 18.41 32.55
N ARG A 210 5.53 18.88 32.64
CA ARG A 210 5.99 20.13 32.02
C ARG A 210 6.70 19.80 30.71
N GLN A 211 6.36 20.55 29.66
CA GLN A 211 6.87 20.50 28.29
C GLN A 211 8.23 19.81 28.15
N MET A 212 8.33 18.85 27.21
CA MET A 212 9.55 18.27 26.61
C MET A 212 10.86 18.68 27.31
N GLY A 213 11.14 18.10 28.47
CA GLY A 213 12.22 18.57 29.35
C GLY A 213 13.31 17.58 29.68
N SER A 214 13.22 16.32 29.21
CA SER A 214 14.35 15.40 29.34
C SER A 214 15.30 15.60 28.18
N THR A 215 16.61 15.70 28.49
CA THR A 215 17.67 15.66 27.47
C THR A 215 17.46 14.41 26.60
N PRO A 216 17.48 14.51 25.26
CA PRO A 216 17.39 13.32 24.42
C PRO A 216 18.53 12.36 24.76
N TYR A 217 18.22 11.06 24.88
CA TYR A 217 19.26 10.04 25.02
C TYR A 217 19.88 9.67 23.64
N PHE A 218 19.21 10.06 22.56
CA PHE A 218 19.69 9.90 21.20
C PHE A 218 19.21 11.07 20.33
N THR A 219 20.07 11.55 19.43
CA THR A 219 19.73 12.55 18.42
C THR A 219 20.54 12.32 17.17
N ALA A 220 19.87 12.30 16.02
CA ALA A 220 20.50 12.23 14.70
C ALA A 220 19.80 13.20 13.75
N PRO A 221 20.56 14.11 13.08
CA PRO A 221 19.99 15.06 12.14
C PRO A 221 19.51 14.42 10.82
N SER A 222 20.10 13.28 10.45
CA SER A 222 19.73 12.50 9.27
C SER A 222 19.99 11.01 9.52
N LEU A 223 18.94 10.21 9.42
CA LEU A 223 18.98 8.74 9.41
C LEU A 223 18.33 8.26 8.13
N LYS A 224 18.97 7.32 7.43
CA LYS A 224 18.46 6.72 6.20
C LYS A 224 18.29 5.22 6.37
N PHE A 225 17.11 4.71 6.05
CA PHE A 225 16.83 3.27 6.09
C PHE A 225 15.66 2.93 5.19
N SER A 226 15.49 1.64 4.91
CA SER A 226 14.33 1.11 4.19
C SER A 226 13.29 0.63 5.19
N MET A 227 12.05 1.05 5.02
CA MET A 227 10.91 0.57 5.82
C MET A 227 10.79 -0.96 5.72
N GLY A 228 10.52 -1.61 6.85
CA GLY A 228 10.41 -3.07 6.92
C GLY A 228 11.75 -3.83 6.96
N SER A 229 12.89 -3.13 6.91
CA SER A 229 14.22 -3.78 7.00
C SER A 229 14.58 -4.28 8.40
N GLY A 230 13.82 -3.89 9.43
CA GLY A 230 14.14 -4.17 10.83
C GLY A 230 15.30 -3.31 11.39
N ALA A 231 15.80 -2.35 10.63
CA ALA A 231 16.85 -1.43 11.08
C ALA A 231 16.33 -0.43 12.12
N ALA A 232 15.14 0.11 11.91
CA ALA A 232 14.48 1.00 12.84
C ALA A 232 13.55 0.23 13.80
N PRO A 233 13.30 0.77 15.02
CA PRO A 233 12.32 0.19 15.93
C PRO A 233 10.92 0.15 15.33
N SER A 234 10.17 -0.93 15.56
CA SER A 234 8.83 -1.11 14.98
C SER A 234 7.85 0.00 15.35
N GLY A 235 7.94 0.55 16.56
CA GLY A 235 7.10 1.67 16.98
C GLY A 235 7.41 2.97 16.22
N LEU A 236 8.66 3.18 15.82
CA LEU A 236 9.07 4.30 14.99
C LEU A 236 8.59 4.11 13.54
N GLU A 237 8.77 2.91 12.95
CA GLU A 237 8.30 2.62 11.60
C GLU A 237 6.77 2.73 11.49
N GLU A 238 6.04 2.24 12.49
CA GLU A 238 4.57 2.35 12.55
C GLU A 238 4.11 3.81 12.64
N GLY A 239 4.82 4.63 13.42
CA GLY A 239 4.61 6.08 13.46
C GLY A 239 4.85 6.75 12.11
N LEU A 240 5.97 6.44 11.47
CA LEU A 240 6.37 6.96 10.17
C LEU A 240 5.39 6.60 9.07
N SER A 241 4.82 5.39 9.07
CA SER A 241 3.86 4.94 8.06
C SER A 241 2.63 5.84 7.93
N SER A 242 2.38 6.68 8.94
CA SER A 242 1.30 7.66 8.96
C SER A 242 1.74 9.10 8.71
N MET A 243 3.06 9.36 8.57
CA MET A 243 3.62 10.69 8.31
C MET A 243 3.76 10.93 6.81
N VAL A 244 3.75 12.21 6.42
CA VAL A 244 4.04 12.65 5.06
C VAL A 244 5.35 13.43 5.02
N LYS A 245 5.97 13.51 3.84
CA LYS A 245 7.24 14.25 3.66
C LYS A 245 7.11 15.70 4.13
N GLY A 246 8.08 16.18 4.92
CA GLY A 246 8.09 17.51 5.55
C GLY A 246 7.32 17.60 6.86
N GLU A 247 6.54 16.57 7.25
CA GLU A 247 5.81 16.55 8.51
C GLU A 247 6.78 16.42 9.69
N ARG A 248 6.47 17.14 10.79
CA ARG A 248 7.12 16.96 12.09
C ARG A 248 6.10 16.44 13.09
N ALA A 249 6.44 15.37 13.79
CA ALA A 249 5.57 14.76 14.78
C ALA A 249 6.37 14.15 15.93
N VAL A 250 5.68 13.95 17.06
CA VAL A 250 6.18 13.14 18.17
C VAL A 250 5.43 11.82 18.15
N ILE A 251 6.18 10.73 18.11
CA ILE A 251 5.65 9.37 18.21
C ILE A 251 5.91 8.85 19.61
N SER A 252 4.86 8.62 20.38
CA SER A 252 4.95 8.01 21.71
C SER A 252 4.54 6.55 21.62
N CYS A 253 5.43 5.62 21.93
CA CYS A 253 5.18 4.18 21.88
C CYS A 253 5.66 3.46 23.15
N PRO A 254 5.09 2.29 23.49
CA PRO A 254 5.64 1.43 24.54
C PRO A 254 7.09 1.03 24.27
N ALA A 255 7.93 0.99 25.30
CA ALA A 255 9.37 0.71 25.18
C ALA A 255 9.66 -0.60 24.44
N LYS A 256 8.84 -1.63 24.59
CA LYS A 256 8.99 -2.89 23.86
C LYS A 256 8.99 -2.77 22.33
N TYR A 257 8.42 -1.67 21.79
CA TYR A 257 8.43 -1.35 20.36
C TYR A 257 9.52 -0.34 19.99
N ALA A 258 10.25 0.16 20.98
CA ALA A 258 11.37 1.08 20.81
C ALA A 258 12.74 0.38 20.85
N CYS A 259 12.81 -0.87 21.33
CA CYS A 259 14.07 -1.60 21.59
C CYS A 259 14.40 -2.66 20.54
N ASN A 260 13.63 -2.78 19.45
CA ASN A 260 13.77 -3.87 18.49
C ASN A 260 14.41 -3.46 17.15
N GLY A 261 15.14 -2.35 17.12
CA GLY A 261 15.87 -1.88 15.95
C GLY A 261 17.38 -1.86 16.21
N SER A 262 18.19 -2.02 15.16
CA SER A 262 19.65 -1.95 15.25
C SER A 262 20.21 -0.53 15.11
N MET A 263 19.38 0.42 14.69
CA MET A 263 19.79 1.78 14.32
C MET A 263 19.84 2.75 15.50
N LEU A 264 19.02 2.54 16.52
CA LEU A 264 18.93 3.35 17.72
C LEU A 264 19.42 2.58 18.94
N PRO A 265 20.06 3.25 19.93
CA PRO A 265 20.39 2.62 21.20
C PRO A 265 19.11 2.30 21.99
N ASP A 266 19.18 1.28 22.83
CA ASP A 266 18.11 0.99 23.75
C ASP A 266 17.89 2.15 24.73
N PRO A 267 16.62 2.44 25.08
CA PRO A 267 16.33 3.50 26.04
C PRO A 267 16.87 3.15 27.42
N PRO A 268 17.45 4.15 28.14
CA PRO A 268 17.94 3.95 29.50
C PRO A 268 16.80 3.66 30.49
N ASP A 269 17.11 3.02 31.62
CA ASP A 269 16.22 2.84 32.77
C ASP A 269 14.93 2.04 32.50
N HIS A 270 14.87 1.22 31.45
CA HIS A 270 13.72 0.40 31.10
C HIS A 270 12.38 1.16 31.22
N PRO A 271 12.18 2.22 30.46
CA PRO A 271 10.97 3.04 30.56
C PRO A 271 9.72 2.27 30.15
N GLU A 272 8.56 2.70 30.59
CA GLU A 272 7.30 2.15 30.07
C GLU A 272 7.04 2.59 28.63
N ARG A 273 7.40 3.83 28.30
CA ARG A 273 7.21 4.45 26.99
C ARG A 273 8.45 5.23 26.58
N VAL A 274 8.55 5.45 25.26
CA VAL A 274 9.58 6.27 24.61
C VAL A 274 8.89 7.26 23.66
N GLU A 275 9.45 8.44 23.54
CA GLU A 275 9.01 9.48 22.61
C GLU A 275 10.08 9.72 21.56
N PHE A 276 9.70 9.57 20.28
CA PHE A 276 10.52 9.93 19.12
C PHE A 276 9.99 11.23 18.53
N GLU A 277 10.76 12.29 18.59
CA GLU A 277 10.51 13.49 17.82
C GLU A 277 11.11 13.31 16.42
N LEU A 278 10.25 13.28 15.40
CA LEU A 278 10.60 12.94 14.04
C LEU A 278 10.32 14.11 13.09
N HIS A 279 11.19 14.26 12.11
CA HIS A 279 10.95 15.05 10.91
C HIS A 279 11.22 14.16 9.69
N LEU A 280 10.20 13.88 8.88
CA LEU A 280 10.36 13.11 7.65
C LEU A 280 10.92 14.01 6.56
N LEU A 281 12.25 13.94 6.37
CA LEU A 281 13.01 14.82 5.47
C LEU A 281 12.82 14.41 4.01
N ASN A 282 12.90 13.11 3.73
CA ASN A 282 12.77 12.60 2.38
C ASN A 282 12.14 11.22 2.36
N LEU A 283 11.55 10.90 1.20
CA LEU A 283 10.83 9.66 0.93
C LEU A 283 11.15 9.21 -0.49
N ALA A 284 11.74 8.04 -0.64
CA ALA A 284 11.97 7.44 -1.94
C ALA A 284 11.06 6.23 -2.13
N GLN A 285 10.11 6.38 -3.05
CA GLN A 285 9.17 5.31 -3.39
C GLN A 285 9.93 4.16 -4.07
N ILE A 286 9.73 2.95 -3.56
CA ILE A 286 10.22 1.71 -4.17
C ILE A 286 9.02 0.85 -4.52
N ARG A 287 8.97 0.37 -5.77
CA ARG A 287 7.90 -0.51 -6.25
C ARG A 287 8.48 -1.75 -6.91
N ASP A 288 8.04 -2.91 -6.47
CA ASP A 288 8.20 -4.15 -7.22
C ASP A 288 7.08 -4.26 -8.27
N LEU A 289 7.45 -4.16 -9.54
CA LEU A 289 6.49 -4.15 -10.65
C LEU A 289 6.01 -5.55 -11.04
N THR A 290 6.68 -6.58 -10.58
CA THR A 290 6.40 -7.98 -10.90
C THR A 290 5.79 -8.74 -9.73
N GLY A 291 5.92 -8.22 -8.50
CA GLY A 291 5.56 -8.91 -7.27
C GLY A 291 6.47 -10.07 -6.88
N LYS A 292 7.61 -10.24 -7.61
CA LYS A 292 8.61 -11.30 -7.40
C LYS A 292 10.04 -10.76 -7.23
N GLY A 293 10.19 -9.45 -7.13
CA GLY A 293 11.50 -8.80 -7.05
C GLY A 293 12.27 -8.73 -8.37
N GLU A 294 11.65 -9.10 -9.50
CA GLU A 294 12.36 -9.18 -10.77
C GLU A 294 12.53 -7.82 -11.46
N VAL A 295 11.64 -6.86 -11.20
CA VAL A 295 11.74 -5.48 -11.66
C VAL A 295 11.41 -4.53 -10.52
N ILE A 296 12.42 -3.84 -10.02
CA ILE A 296 12.31 -2.88 -8.92
C ILE A 296 12.52 -1.47 -9.46
N LYS A 297 11.51 -0.62 -9.29
CA LYS A 297 11.57 0.81 -9.61
C LYS A 297 11.74 1.61 -8.32
N ARG A 298 12.81 2.41 -8.24
CA ARG A 298 13.11 3.32 -7.13
C ARG A 298 13.06 4.76 -7.63
N ARG A 299 12.16 5.58 -7.11
CA ARG A 299 12.05 6.99 -7.46
C ARG A 299 13.19 7.78 -6.78
N ILE A 300 14.01 8.46 -7.59
CA ILE A 300 15.12 9.31 -7.13
C ILE A 300 14.66 10.76 -7.02
N LYS A 301 13.91 11.24 -8.03
CA LYS A 301 13.40 12.61 -8.09
C LYS A 301 11.94 12.56 -8.50
N GLU A 302 11.10 13.34 -7.83
CA GLU A 302 9.69 13.48 -8.18
C GLU A 302 9.53 14.24 -9.50
N GLY A 303 8.54 13.83 -10.28
CA GLY A 303 8.09 14.55 -11.46
C GLY A 303 6.99 15.56 -11.13
N THR A 304 6.44 16.15 -12.17
CA THR A 304 5.35 17.11 -12.10
C THR A 304 4.04 16.45 -12.54
N GLY A 305 2.90 16.82 -11.93
CA GLY A 305 1.59 16.25 -12.24
C GLY A 305 1.06 15.29 -11.19
N GLN A 306 -0.13 14.76 -11.46
CA GLN A 306 -0.86 13.89 -10.54
C GLN A 306 -0.77 12.41 -10.98
N PHE A 307 -0.22 11.56 -10.12
CA PHE A 307 -0.26 10.12 -10.31
C PHE A 307 -1.67 9.57 -10.01
N PRO A 308 -2.24 8.67 -10.80
CA PRO A 308 -1.73 8.09 -12.06
C PRO A 308 -2.17 8.86 -13.33
N MET A 309 -2.87 9.99 -13.20
CA MET A 309 -3.54 10.69 -14.30
C MET A 309 -2.56 11.31 -15.31
N ASP A 310 -1.40 11.74 -14.85
CA ASP A 310 -0.34 12.32 -15.66
C ASP A 310 0.82 11.34 -15.93
N CYS A 311 0.52 10.04 -15.98
CA CYS A 311 1.46 9.00 -16.38
C CYS A 311 1.20 8.53 -17.81
N PRO A 312 2.24 8.11 -18.57
CA PRO A 312 2.06 7.48 -19.87
C PRO A 312 1.27 6.19 -19.73
N ILE A 313 0.28 6.00 -20.57
CA ILE A 313 -0.42 4.72 -20.71
C ILE A 313 0.21 3.90 -21.84
N GLN A 314 -0.28 2.69 -22.04
CA GLN A 314 0.22 1.87 -23.16
C GLN A 314 -0.12 2.53 -24.50
N ASP A 315 0.83 2.49 -25.44
CA ASP A 315 0.80 3.16 -26.75
C ASP A 315 0.92 4.70 -26.69
N SER A 316 1.39 5.24 -25.56
CA SER A 316 1.80 6.64 -25.50
C SER A 316 3.17 6.81 -26.12
N LYS A 317 3.34 7.87 -26.91
CA LYS A 317 4.65 8.31 -27.36
C LYS A 317 5.34 9.01 -26.19
N VAL A 318 6.52 8.54 -25.79
CA VAL A 318 7.28 9.04 -24.64
C VAL A 318 8.68 9.47 -25.08
N ARG A 319 9.22 10.47 -24.38
CA ARG A 319 10.58 10.98 -24.54
C ARG A 319 11.30 10.83 -23.22
N ILE A 320 12.40 10.06 -23.22
CA ILE A 320 13.18 9.74 -22.04
C ILE A 320 14.66 10.02 -22.24
N HIS A 321 15.37 10.31 -21.15
CA HIS A 321 16.80 10.05 -21.06
C HIS A 321 17.02 8.83 -20.19
N TYR A 322 17.97 7.98 -20.58
CA TYR A 322 18.34 6.84 -19.76
C TYR A 322 19.82 6.44 -19.89
N ARG A 323 20.35 5.87 -18.81
CA ARG A 323 21.68 5.25 -18.73
C ARG A 323 21.50 3.81 -18.29
N GLY A 324 22.30 2.91 -18.84
CA GLY A 324 22.27 1.49 -18.51
C GLY A 324 23.59 1.03 -17.90
N TYR A 325 23.50 0.26 -16.80
CA TYR A 325 24.62 -0.29 -16.06
C TYR A 325 24.45 -1.78 -15.82
N LEU A 326 25.55 -2.53 -15.76
CA LEU A 326 25.52 -3.86 -15.16
C LEU A 326 25.32 -3.72 -13.65
N ALA A 327 24.35 -4.42 -13.07
CA ALA A 327 24.01 -4.27 -11.66
C ALA A 327 25.16 -4.68 -10.71
N ASP A 328 25.92 -5.73 -11.11
CA ASP A 328 26.99 -6.29 -10.28
C ASP A 328 28.28 -5.44 -10.28
N THR A 329 28.65 -4.90 -11.45
CA THR A 329 29.92 -4.19 -11.63
C THR A 329 29.77 -2.67 -11.64
N GLY A 330 28.56 -2.17 -11.89
CA GLY A 330 28.30 -0.76 -12.11
C GLY A 330 28.84 -0.23 -13.45
N GLN A 331 29.30 -1.12 -14.35
CA GLN A 331 29.84 -0.74 -15.65
C GLN A 331 28.70 -0.19 -16.52
N GLU A 332 28.88 1.05 -17.01
CA GLU A 332 27.96 1.68 -17.97
C GLU A 332 28.13 1.04 -19.35
N PHE A 333 27.03 0.66 -19.97
CA PHE A 333 27.01 0.12 -21.33
C PHE A 333 26.21 0.97 -22.32
N PHE A 334 25.41 1.92 -21.83
CA PHE A 334 24.58 2.80 -22.66
C PHE A 334 24.24 4.10 -21.95
N ASN A 335 24.23 5.22 -22.71
CA ASN A 335 23.88 6.53 -22.20
C ASN A 335 23.34 7.43 -23.31
N THR A 336 22.13 7.98 -23.15
CA THR A 336 21.54 8.91 -24.13
C THR A 336 22.12 10.33 -24.04
N ARG A 337 22.92 10.63 -23.03
CA ARG A 337 23.53 11.96 -22.78
C ARG A 337 25.04 11.99 -23.04
N GLU A 338 25.58 11.02 -23.78
CA GLU A 338 27.00 11.07 -24.19
C GLU A 338 27.30 12.32 -25.04
N PRO A 339 28.50 12.93 -24.87
CA PRO A 339 28.85 14.18 -25.54
C PRO A 339 28.77 14.14 -27.07
N ASP A 340 28.96 12.96 -27.67
CA ASP A 340 29.03 12.74 -29.13
C ASP A 340 27.68 12.33 -29.75
N LYS A 341 26.66 12.08 -28.94
CA LYS A 341 25.30 11.81 -29.42
C LYS A 341 24.45 13.05 -29.21
N ASP A 342 23.75 13.45 -30.25
CA ASP A 342 22.78 14.55 -30.19
C ASP A 342 21.97 14.43 -28.89
N ARG A 343 22.09 15.44 -28.05
CA ARG A 343 21.49 15.48 -26.69
C ARG A 343 19.95 15.39 -26.68
N GLU A 344 19.38 14.84 -27.72
CA GLU A 344 17.94 14.64 -27.84
C GLU A 344 17.46 13.46 -27.00
N PRO A 345 16.32 13.60 -26.31
CA PRO A 345 15.68 12.50 -25.62
C PRO A 345 15.34 11.35 -26.57
N TYR A 346 15.53 10.12 -26.11
CA TYR A 346 15.11 8.94 -26.85
C TYR A 346 13.59 8.85 -26.90
N GLU A 347 13.04 8.79 -28.11
CA GLU A 347 11.59 8.75 -28.34
C GLU A 347 11.15 7.33 -28.73
N PHE A 348 10.08 6.84 -28.09
CA PHE A 348 9.48 5.55 -28.42
C PHE A 348 8.01 5.48 -27.99
N ASP A 349 7.28 4.52 -28.55
CA ASP A 349 5.91 4.20 -28.13
C ASP A 349 5.93 3.12 -27.07
N THR A 350 5.27 3.35 -25.92
CA THR A 350 5.15 2.36 -24.83
C THR A 350 4.34 1.15 -25.29
N GLY A 351 4.71 -0.05 -24.79
CA GLY A 351 4.02 -1.30 -25.13
C GLY A 351 4.34 -1.87 -26.52
N VAL A 352 5.33 -1.34 -27.22
CA VAL A 352 5.79 -1.85 -28.54
C VAL A 352 7.00 -2.78 -28.42
N GLY A 353 7.67 -2.78 -27.26
CA GLY A 353 8.84 -3.61 -27.01
C GLY A 353 10.11 -3.13 -27.72
N VAL A 354 10.20 -1.85 -28.05
CA VAL A 354 11.42 -1.23 -28.58
C VAL A 354 12.52 -1.23 -27.53
N LEU A 355 12.20 -0.88 -26.29
CA LEU A 355 13.09 -0.96 -25.13
C LEU A 355 12.81 -2.22 -24.29
N PRO A 356 13.72 -2.61 -23.38
CA PRO A 356 13.48 -3.66 -22.41
C PRO A 356 12.17 -3.49 -21.65
N GLU A 357 11.49 -4.62 -21.37
CA GLU A 357 10.17 -4.59 -20.72
C GLU A 357 10.19 -3.86 -19.37
N ALA A 358 11.29 -3.99 -18.62
CA ALA A 358 11.46 -3.29 -17.34
C ALA A 358 11.42 -1.76 -17.48
N ILE A 359 12.02 -1.18 -18.52
CA ILE A 359 11.95 0.26 -18.79
C ILE A 359 10.53 0.64 -19.17
N ASP A 360 9.91 -0.11 -20.09
CA ASP A 360 8.56 0.17 -20.58
C ASP A 360 7.52 0.13 -19.46
N MET A 361 7.57 -0.87 -18.58
CA MET A 361 6.71 -0.97 -17.39
C MET A 361 6.91 0.20 -16.43
N SER A 362 8.17 0.58 -16.20
CA SER A 362 8.53 1.62 -15.24
C SER A 362 8.11 3.02 -15.71
N VAL A 363 8.35 3.34 -16.98
CA VAL A 363 8.01 4.64 -17.58
C VAL A 363 6.50 4.91 -17.51
N ARG A 364 5.67 3.87 -17.65
CA ARG A 364 4.20 3.98 -17.52
C ARG A 364 3.72 4.30 -16.10
N LEU A 365 4.61 4.31 -15.13
CA LEU A 365 4.36 4.69 -13.74
C LEU A 365 5.17 5.92 -13.33
N MET A 366 5.66 6.70 -14.30
CA MET A 366 6.41 7.94 -14.05
C MET A 366 5.60 9.14 -14.50
N THR A 367 5.77 10.24 -13.76
CA THR A 367 5.26 11.55 -14.16
C THR A 367 6.36 12.37 -14.87
N PRO A 368 6.03 13.35 -15.72
CA PRO A 368 7.03 14.17 -16.41
C PRO A 368 8.03 14.84 -15.45
N GLY A 369 9.32 14.75 -15.76
CA GLY A 369 10.41 15.24 -14.90
C GLY A 369 10.84 14.28 -13.78
N GLU A 370 10.15 13.14 -13.62
CA GLU A 370 10.55 12.11 -12.68
C GLU A 370 11.84 11.42 -13.12
N VAL A 371 12.74 11.19 -12.14
CA VAL A 371 13.94 10.35 -12.33
C VAL A 371 13.81 9.12 -11.46
N SER A 372 13.94 7.96 -12.05
CA SER A 372 13.85 6.68 -11.35
C SER A 372 14.99 5.75 -11.71
N SER A 373 15.48 5.01 -10.72
CA SER A 373 16.41 3.90 -10.92
C SER A 373 15.62 2.59 -11.01
N ILE A 374 15.90 1.81 -12.04
CA ILE A 374 15.20 0.55 -12.35
C ILE A 374 16.21 -0.57 -12.31
N THR A 375 16.02 -1.53 -11.43
CA THR A 375 16.83 -2.76 -11.39
C THR A 375 15.99 -3.91 -11.90
N SER A 376 16.55 -4.72 -12.79
CA SER A 376 15.82 -5.78 -13.48
C SER A 376 16.63 -7.06 -13.59
N SER A 377 15.95 -8.19 -13.44
CA SER A 377 16.50 -9.49 -13.87
C SER A 377 16.71 -9.52 -15.38
N SER A 378 17.57 -10.41 -15.84
CA SER A 378 17.93 -10.56 -17.27
C SER A 378 16.73 -10.83 -18.18
N GLN A 379 15.70 -11.51 -17.65
CA GLN A 379 14.48 -11.88 -18.38
C GLN A 379 13.67 -10.64 -18.82
N TYR A 380 13.58 -9.61 -17.98
CA TYR A 380 12.89 -8.35 -18.29
C TYR A 380 13.84 -7.31 -18.89
N ALA A 381 15.14 -7.62 -18.96
CA ALA A 381 16.17 -6.82 -19.58
C ALA A 381 16.42 -7.25 -21.02
N TYR A 382 17.50 -8.00 -21.26
CA TYR A 382 17.97 -8.30 -22.61
C TYR A 382 17.96 -9.79 -22.97
N ASP A 383 17.59 -10.71 -22.09
CA ASP A 383 17.52 -12.12 -22.45
C ASP A 383 16.41 -12.37 -23.48
N GLY A 384 16.76 -13.15 -24.53
CA GLY A 384 15.86 -13.40 -25.65
C GLY A 384 15.66 -12.22 -26.62
N ARG A 385 16.35 -11.09 -26.42
CA ARG A 385 16.28 -9.92 -27.30
C ARG A 385 17.45 -9.93 -28.32
N PRO A 386 17.15 -9.65 -29.60
CA PRO A 386 18.20 -9.57 -30.64
C PRO A 386 19.04 -8.29 -30.53
N ASP A 387 18.53 -7.25 -29.86
CA ASP A 387 19.15 -5.92 -29.72
C ASP A 387 19.95 -5.78 -28.41
N ARG A 388 20.38 -6.90 -27.81
CA ARG A 388 21.22 -6.90 -26.61
C ARG A 388 22.56 -6.18 -26.89
N PRO A 389 22.93 -5.15 -26.08
CA PRO A 389 24.23 -4.48 -26.21
C PRO A 389 25.41 -5.46 -26.03
N ALA A 390 26.50 -5.24 -26.77
CA ALA A 390 27.68 -6.10 -26.69
C ALA A 390 28.33 -6.16 -25.31
N GLY A 391 28.17 -5.11 -24.49
CA GLY A 391 28.66 -5.04 -23.11
C GLY A 391 27.77 -5.74 -22.06
N VAL A 392 26.64 -6.33 -22.45
CA VAL A 392 25.72 -6.99 -21.51
C VAL A 392 25.78 -8.51 -21.69
N PRO A 393 26.34 -9.26 -20.71
CA PRO A 393 26.37 -10.72 -20.75
C PRO A 393 24.98 -11.34 -20.73
N HIS A 394 24.87 -12.59 -21.17
CA HIS A 394 23.65 -13.38 -21.00
C HIS A 394 23.39 -13.65 -19.50
N GLY A 395 22.16 -13.52 -19.06
CA GLY A 395 21.80 -13.74 -17.64
C GLY A 395 22.15 -12.58 -16.72
N ALA A 396 22.72 -11.47 -17.25
CA ALA A 396 23.13 -10.34 -16.42
C ALA A 396 21.93 -9.55 -15.88
N GLN A 397 21.99 -9.22 -14.61
CA GLN A 397 21.09 -8.26 -13.99
C GLN A 397 21.51 -6.84 -14.40
N VAL A 398 20.54 -6.01 -14.74
CA VAL A 398 20.77 -4.67 -15.31
C VAL A 398 20.08 -3.62 -14.46
N LYS A 399 20.74 -2.47 -14.37
CA LYS A 399 20.21 -1.27 -13.73
C LYS A 399 20.13 -0.14 -14.74
N TRP A 400 19.05 0.63 -14.73
CA TRP A 400 18.91 1.85 -15.52
C TRP A 400 18.53 3.02 -14.63
N ASP A 401 19.10 4.20 -14.91
CA ASP A 401 18.59 5.46 -14.44
C ASP A 401 17.81 6.11 -15.58
N VAL A 402 16.52 6.33 -15.38
CA VAL A 402 15.59 6.80 -16.41
C VAL A 402 14.95 8.11 -15.96
N GLU A 403 14.95 9.10 -16.84
CA GLU A 403 14.23 10.37 -16.67
C GLU A 403 13.13 10.46 -17.73
N LEU A 404 11.89 10.62 -17.32
CA LEU A 404 10.77 10.89 -18.22
C LEU A 404 10.71 12.40 -18.50
N ILE A 405 11.02 12.81 -19.73
CA ILE A 405 10.99 14.22 -20.12
C ILE A 405 9.57 14.66 -20.42
N SER A 406 8.88 13.92 -21.29
CA SER A 406 7.50 14.23 -21.69
C SER A 406 6.82 13.01 -22.32
N PHE A 407 5.51 13.07 -22.44
CA PHE A 407 4.74 12.09 -23.19
C PHE A 407 3.54 12.76 -23.87
N GLU A 408 3.05 12.13 -24.94
CA GLU A 408 1.81 12.56 -25.58
C GLU A 408 0.62 11.90 -24.87
N LYS A 409 -0.31 12.72 -24.34
CA LYS A 409 -1.57 12.21 -23.80
C LYS A 409 -2.37 11.57 -24.94
N GLN A 410 -2.82 10.34 -24.72
CA GLN A 410 -3.67 9.69 -25.72
C GLN A 410 -5.02 10.42 -25.82
N GLN A 411 -5.50 10.54 -27.06
CA GLN A 411 -6.88 10.93 -27.31
C GLN A 411 -7.83 9.85 -26.78
N ASP A 412 -9.00 10.28 -26.35
CA ASP A 412 -10.09 9.37 -25.97
C ASP A 412 -10.69 8.77 -27.24
N TRP A 413 -10.11 7.65 -27.68
CA TRP A 413 -10.55 6.92 -28.86
C TRP A 413 -11.97 6.34 -28.71
N GLU A 414 -12.50 6.21 -27.50
CA GLU A 414 -13.85 5.67 -27.29
C GLU A 414 -14.93 6.63 -27.83
N ARG A 415 -14.65 7.93 -27.81
CA ARG A 415 -15.53 8.99 -28.33
C ARG A 415 -15.21 9.44 -29.75
N ALA A 416 -14.21 8.85 -30.38
CA ALA A 416 -13.83 9.23 -31.75
C ALA A 416 -14.86 8.72 -32.77
N GLU A 417 -14.96 9.41 -33.91
CA GLU A 417 -15.79 9.02 -35.05
C GLU A 417 -15.39 7.65 -35.61
N PRO A 418 -16.32 6.88 -36.23
CA PRO A 418 -16.09 5.55 -36.75
C PRO A 418 -14.88 5.44 -37.69
N ASP A 419 -14.74 6.38 -38.63
CA ASP A 419 -13.62 6.38 -39.59
C ASP A 419 -12.27 6.51 -38.90
N VAL A 420 -12.18 7.38 -37.89
CA VAL A 420 -10.96 7.58 -37.10
C VAL A 420 -10.62 6.31 -36.30
N LYS A 421 -11.62 5.62 -35.75
CA LYS A 421 -11.44 4.33 -35.06
C LYS A 421 -10.95 3.25 -36.01
N ILE A 422 -11.52 3.14 -37.19
CA ILE A 422 -11.14 2.16 -38.23
C ILE A 422 -9.70 2.41 -38.70
N GLU A 423 -9.35 3.66 -39.00
CA GLU A 423 -7.99 4.04 -39.38
C GLU A 423 -6.98 3.66 -38.27
N ARG A 424 -7.31 3.97 -37.00
CA ARG A 424 -6.47 3.63 -35.86
C ARG A 424 -6.34 2.14 -35.67
N ALA A 425 -7.41 1.38 -35.82
CA ALA A 425 -7.39 -0.08 -35.77
C ALA A 425 -6.48 -0.67 -36.87
N GLY A 426 -6.53 -0.08 -38.07
CA GLY A 426 -5.61 -0.41 -39.17
C GLY A 426 -4.14 -0.18 -38.79
N LYS A 427 -3.81 0.99 -38.25
CA LYS A 427 -2.44 1.32 -37.77
C LYS A 427 -1.96 0.35 -36.69
N LEU A 428 -2.82 0.03 -35.72
CA LEU A 428 -2.50 -0.95 -34.66
C LEU A 428 -2.28 -2.36 -35.22
N LYS A 429 -3.08 -2.79 -36.21
CA LYS A 429 -2.87 -4.06 -36.91
C LYS A 429 -1.50 -4.10 -37.60
N GLU A 430 -1.08 -3.03 -38.27
CA GLU A 430 0.22 -2.93 -38.92
C GLU A 430 1.39 -2.95 -37.92
N GLN A 431 1.27 -2.22 -36.78
CA GLN A 431 2.23 -2.31 -35.68
C GLN A 431 2.32 -3.75 -35.13
N GLY A 432 1.19 -4.45 -35.01
CA GLY A 432 1.12 -5.86 -34.66
C GLY A 432 1.86 -6.74 -35.67
N ASN A 433 1.71 -6.49 -36.98
CA ASN A 433 2.42 -7.20 -38.04
C ASN A 433 3.94 -7.00 -37.95
N ALA A 434 4.39 -5.76 -37.69
CA ALA A 434 5.80 -5.45 -37.49
C ALA A 434 6.38 -6.18 -36.26
N ALA A 435 5.66 -6.15 -35.14
CA ALA A 435 6.06 -6.86 -33.93
C ALA A 435 6.11 -8.40 -34.14
N PHE A 436 5.15 -8.96 -34.86
CA PHE A 436 5.12 -10.38 -35.20
C PHE A 436 6.33 -10.78 -36.06
N LYS A 437 6.66 -10.00 -37.11
CA LYS A 437 7.84 -10.22 -37.96
C LYS A 437 9.14 -10.14 -37.14
N ALA A 438 9.20 -9.28 -36.13
CA ALA A 438 10.32 -9.16 -35.19
C ALA A 438 10.36 -10.25 -34.10
N GLY A 439 9.46 -11.26 -34.14
CA GLY A 439 9.39 -12.34 -33.15
C GLY A 439 8.78 -11.94 -31.80
N ARG A 440 8.31 -10.71 -31.66
CA ARG A 440 7.76 -10.16 -30.41
C ARG A 440 6.27 -10.52 -30.27
N LEU A 441 5.97 -11.82 -30.07
CA LEU A 441 4.59 -12.34 -30.12
C LEU A 441 3.67 -11.69 -29.08
N LYS A 442 4.14 -11.48 -27.84
CA LYS A 442 3.38 -10.81 -26.77
C LYS A 442 2.91 -9.41 -27.17
N PHE A 443 3.79 -8.63 -27.80
CA PHE A 443 3.45 -7.28 -28.26
C PHE A 443 2.52 -7.31 -29.47
N ALA A 444 2.76 -8.23 -30.43
CA ALA A 444 1.89 -8.43 -31.58
C ALA A 444 0.45 -8.74 -31.14
N ARG A 445 0.27 -9.70 -30.21
CA ARG A 445 -1.04 -10.05 -29.63
C ARG A 445 -1.73 -8.83 -29.01
N ASN A 446 -1.00 -8.05 -28.24
CA ASN A 446 -1.55 -6.85 -27.59
C ASN A 446 -2.06 -5.84 -28.63
N LYS A 447 -1.27 -5.56 -29.68
CA LYS A 447 -1.67 -4.65 -30.76
C LYS A 447 -2.89 -5.15 -31.52
N TYR A 448 -2.93 -6.44 -31.88
CA TYR A 448 -4.09 -7.03 -32.55
C TYR A 448 -5.34 -7.02 -31.66
N THR A 449 -5.20 -7.30 -30.35
CA THR A 449 -6.33 -7.24 -29.41
C THR A 449 -6.89 -5.83 -29.27
N LYS A 450 -6.03 -4.80 -29.26
CA LYS A 450 -6.48 -3.40 -29.23
C LYS A 450 -7.15 -2.99 -30.52
N ALA A 451 -6.59 -3.37 -31.68
CA ALA A 451 -7.20 -3.13 -32.96
C ALA A 451 -8.60 -3.78 -33.06
N LEU A 452 -8.70 -5.02 -32.57
CA LEU A 452 -9.96 -5.75 -32.51
C LEU A 452 -11.00 -5.03 -31.62
N ARG A 453 -10.60 -4.57 -30.43
CA ARG A 453 -11.51 -3.82 -29.53
C ARG A 453 -12.05 -2.53 -30.16
N LEU A 454 -11.23 -1.81 -30.91
CA LEU A 454 -11.68 -0.60 -31.60
C LEU A 454 -12.66 -0.97 -32.73
N ALA A 455 -12.39 -2.03 -33.49
CA ALA A 455 -13.25 -2.51 -34.56
C ALA A 455 -14.57 -3.13 -34.06
N ASP A 456 -14.58 -3.73 -32.85
CA ASP A 456 -15.79 -4.31 -32.24
C ASP A 456 -16.71 -3.26 -31.58
N ARG A 457 -16.17 -2.10 -31.18
CA ARG A 457 -16.92 -1.03 -30.48
C ARG A 457 -17.35 0.11 -31.39
N LEU A 458 -17.71 -0.21 -32.60
CA LEU A 458 -18.26 0.76 -33.54
C LEU A 458 -19.80 0.72 -33.44
N PHE A 459 -20.36 1.54 -32.56
CA PHE A 459 -21.81 1.57 -32.32
C PHE A 459 -22.56 2.50 -33.29
N ASP A 460 -21.84 3.43 -33.93
CA ASP A 460 -22.41 4.50 -34.75
C ASP A 460 -21.94 4.37 -36.23
N ILE A 461 -21.96 3.15 -36.78
CA ILE A 461 -21.67 2.94 -38.20
C ILE A 461 -22.83 3.46 -39.03
N GLU A 462 -22.56 4.47 -39.86
CA GLU A 462 -23.57 5.13 -40.69
C GLU A 462 -23.59 4.61 -42.12
N THR A 463 -22.47 4.02 -42.60
CA THR A 463 -22.32 3.59 -43.99
C THR A 463 -21.90 2.12 -44.12
N GLU A 464 -22.32 1.49 -45.23
CA GLU A 464 -21.94 0.12 -45.54
C GLU A 464 -20.42 -0.02 -45.78
N GLU A 465 -19.77 1.00 -46.32
CA GLU A 465 -18.34 1.08 -46.52
C GLU A 465 -17.56 1.04 -45.20
N GLN A 466 -18.04 1.74 -44.16
CA GLN A 466 -17.46 1.69 -42.82
C GLN A 466 -17.60 0.31 -42.19
N ALA A 467 -18.75 -0.33 -42.35
CA ALA A 467 -19.00 -1.68 -41.87
C ALA A 467 -18.07 -2.70 -42.51
N GLU A 468 -17.88 -2.61 -43.84
CA GLU A 468 -16.98 -3.49 -44.57
C GLU A 468 -15.52 -3.28 -44.17
N ALA A 469 -15.07 -2.01 -44.07
CA ALA A 469 -13.72 -1.67 -43.62
C ALA A 469 -13.43 -2.20 -42.20
N ALA A 470 -14.39 -2.04 -41.30
CA ALA A 470 -14.28 -2.57 -39.94
C ALA A 470 -14.18 -4.10 -39.92
N ALA A 471 -15.02 -4.79 -40.69
CA ALA A 471 -15.05 -6.24 -40.81
C ALA A 471 -13.71 -6.80 -41.36
N VAL A 472 -13.13 -6.12 -42.35
CA VAL A 472 -11.82 -6.48 -42.91
C VAL A 472 -10.72 -6.39 -41.83
N VAL A 473 -10.65 -5.28 -41.08
CA VAL A 473 -9.66 -5.12 -40.02
C VAL A 473 -9.87 -6.14 -38.89
N LYS A 474 -11.14 -6.35 -38.48
CA LYS A 474 -11.54 -7.30 -37.44
C LYS A 474 -11.11 -8.72 -37.81
N THR A 475 -11.48 -9.20 -38.98
CA THR A 475 -11.15 -10.54 -39.45
C THR A 475 -9.63 -10.74 -39.58
N ALA A 476 -8.92 -9.75 -40.09
CA ALA A 476 -7.45 -9.81 -40.19
C ALA A 476 -6.79 -9.90 -38.80
N CYS A 477 -7.27 -9.15 -37.78
CA CYS A 477 -6.78 -9.22 -36.42
C CYS A 477 -7.04 -10.60 -35.77
N LEU A 478 -8.23 -11.16 -35.95
CA LEU A 478 -8.59 -12.49 -35.44
C LEU A 478 -7.68 -13.58 -36.02
N VAL A 479 -7.43 -13.55 -37.31
CA VAL A 479 -6.54 -14.50 -38.01
C VAL A 479 -5.11 -14.34 -37.54
N ASN A 480 -4.66 -13.11 -37.27
CA ASN A 480 -3.31 -12.87 -36.80
C ASN A 480 -3.13 -13.29 -35.31
N LEU A 481 -4.16 -13.12 -34.49
CA LEU A 481 -4.19 -13.66 -33.11
C LEU A 481 -4.09 -15.18 -33.11
N ALA A 482 -4.83 -15.86 -34.01
CA ALA A 482 -4.72 -17.31 -34.21
C ALA A 482 -3.27 -17.73 -34.57
N ASN A 483 -2.59 -16.93 -35.41
CA ASN A 483 -1.20 -17.20 -35.77
C ASN A 483 -0.22 -17.03 -34.59
N CYS A 484 -0.44 -16.01 -33.76
CA CYS A 484 0.35 -15.84 -32.56
C CYS A 484 0.16 -17.03 -31.61
N ALA A 485 -1.09 -17.42 -31.33
CA ALA A 485 -1.40 -18.56 -30.49
C ALA A 485 -0.81 -19.87 -31.02
N HIS A 486 -0.86 -20.09 -32.33
CA HIS A 486 -0.23 -21.26 -32.96
C HIS A 486 1.29 -21.27 -32.76
N LYS A 487 1.97 -20.14 -32.93
CA LYS A 487 3.41 -19.99 -32.67
C LYS A 487 3.80 -20.24 -31.21
N GLU A 488 2.92 -19.89 -30.29
CA GLU A 488 3.05 -20.15 -28.84
C GLU A 488 2.59 -21.56 -28.44
N GLN A 489 2.23 -22.41 -29.42
CA GLN A 489 1.73 -23.78 -29.23
C GLN A 489 0.40 -23.85 -28.44
N GLN A 490 -0.33 -22.75 -28.37
CA GLN A 490 -1.65 -22.67 -27.73
C GLN A 490 -2.74 -22.99 -28.73
N TYR A 491 -2.79 -24.24 -29.19
CA TYR A 491 -3.62 -24.66 -30.33
C TYR A 491 -5.13 -24.55 -30.05
N GLY A 492 -5.59 -24.76 -28.80
CA GLY A 492 -6.98 -24.54 -28.42
C GLY A 492 -7.39 -23.07 -28.60
N GLU A 493 -6.57 -22.14 -28.13
CA GLU A 493 -6.82 -20.71 -28.31
C GLU A 493 -6.77 -20.31 -29.80
N ALA A 494 -5.85 -20.90 -30.57
CA ALA A 494 -5.79 -20.68 -32.02
C ALA A 494 -7.10 -21.10 -32.71
N LEU A 495 -7.71 -22.22 -32.31
CA LEU A 495 -9.03 -22.65 -32.81
C LEU A 495 -10.12 -21.62 -32.48
N ASP A 496 -10.15 -21.10 -31.26
CA ASP A 496 -11.14 -20.12 -30.83
C ASP A 496 -11.08 -18.85 -31.71
N TRP A 497 -9.88 -18.35 -31.95
CA TRP A 497 -9.67 -17.18 -32.82
C TRP A 497 -10.07 -17.45 -34.26
N CYS A 498 -9.71 -18.63 -34.82
CA CYS A 498 -10.11 -19.03 -36.15
C CYS A 498 -11.64 -19.17 -36.27
N ASN A 499 -12.30 -19.77 -35.28
CA ASN A 499 -13.74 -19.91 -35.26
C ASN A 499 -14.45 -18.54 -35.22
N LYS A 500 -13.92 -17.57 -34.46
CA LYS A 500 -14.42 -16.19 -34.48
C LYS A 500 -14.26 -15.56 -35.86
N ALA A 501 -13.08 -15.71 -36.49
CA ALA A 501 -12.85 -15.18 -37.83
C ALA A 501 -13.79 -15.78 -38.88
N LEU A 502 -14.08 -17.08 -38.79
CA LEU A 502 -14.98 -17.79 -39.70
C LEU A 502 -16.47 -17.49 -39.45
N ARG A 503 -16.84 -16.98 -38.29
CA ARG A 503 -18.19 -16.42 -38.05
C ARG A 503 -18.38 -15.09 -38.76
N GLU A 504 -17.33 -14.27 -38.84
CA GLU A 504 -17.39 -13.00 -39.59
C GLU A 504 -17.37 -13.25 -41.12
N SER A 505 -16.59 -14.24 -41.58
CA SER A 505 -16.50 -14.62 -42.98
C SER A 505 -16.27 -16.12 -43.11
N ASN A 506 -17.32 -16.87 -43.47
CA ASN A 506 -17.31 -18.35 -43.56
C ASN A 506 -16.25 -18.89 -44.56
N ASP A 507 -15.90 -18.11 -45.55
CA ASP A 507 -15.02 -18.52 -46.67
C ASP A 507 -13.63 -17.86 -46.59
N HIS A 508 -13.25 -17.39 -45.38
CA HIS A 508 -11.96 -16.74 -45.19
C HIS A 508 -10.80 -17.76 -45.23
N VAL A 509 -10.16 -17.83 -46.37
CA VAL A 509 -9.12 -18.83 -46.74
C VAL A 509 -8.02 -18.98 -45.70
N LYS A 510 -7.43 -17.86 -45.23
CA LYS A 510 -6.35 -17.88 -44.23
C LYS A 510 -6.83 -18.41 -42.87
N ALA A 511 -8.08 -18.18 -42.52
CA ALA A 511 -8.64 -18.70 -41.27
C ALA A 511 -8.84 -20.22 -41.34
N LEU A 512 -9.37 -20.74 -42.45
CA LEU A 512 -9.51 -22.17 -42.69
C LEU A 512 -8.14 -22.87 -42.61
N TYR A 513 -7.14 -22.36 -43.35
CA TYR A 513 -5.79 -22.92 -43.31
C TYR A 513 -5.23 -22.96 -41.87
N ARG A 514 -5.32 -21.87 -41.13
CA ARG A 514 -4.80 -21.82 -39.74
C ARG A 514 -5.57 -22.72 -38.78
N ARG A 515 -6.88 -22.87 -38.98
CA ARG A 515 -7.70 -23.79 -38.20
C ARG A 515 -7.31 -25.23 -38.48
N ALA A 516 -7.11 -25.58 -39.74
CA ALA A 516 -6.62 -26.90 -40.13
C ALA A 516 -5.25 -27.21 -39.48
N MET A 517 -4.30 -26.25 -39.47
CA MET A 517 -3.00 -26.44 -38.79
C MET A 517 -3.14 -26.66 -37.30
N ALA A 518 -4.04 -25.96 -36.64
CA ALA A 518 -4.33 -26.15 -35.22
C ALA A 518 -4.98 -27.52 -34.97
N TYR A 519 -5.93 -27.97 -35.80
CA TYR A 519 -6.51 -29.31 -35.74
C TYR A 519 -5.47 -30.42 -35.93
N ILE A 520 -4.53 -30.25 -36.87
CA ILE A 520 -3.45 -31.21 -37.05
C ILE A 520 -2.60 -31.35 -35.79
N ALA A 521 -2.27 -30.22 -35.15
CA ALA A 521 -1.48 -30.22 -33.93
C ALA A 521 -2.20 -30.88 -32.75
N LEU A 522 -3.53 -30.83 -32.73
CA LEU A 522 -4.37 -31.47 -31.71
C LEU A 522 -4.72 -32.93 -32.04
N GLY A 523 -4.36 -33.42 -33.23
CA GLY A 523 -4.67 -34.78 -33.68
C GLY A 523 -6.09 -34.96 -34.23
N GLU A 524 -6.81 -33.88 -34.49
CA GLU A 524 -8.16 -33.87 -35.07
C GLU A 524 -8.12 -33.90 -36.60
N PHE A 525 -7.58 -34.96 -37.15
CA PHE A 525 -7.22 -35.07 -38.59
C PHE A 525 -8.43 -34.94 -39.53
N GLU A 526 -9.60 -35.43 -39.17
CA GLU A 526 -10.80 -35.39 -40.01
C GLU A 526 -11.32 -33.97 -40.21
N ARG A 527 -11.34 -33.17 -39.13
CA ARG A 527 -11.71 -31.75 -39.19
C ARG A 527 -10.69 -30.93 -39.97
N ALA A 528 -9.41 -31.25 -39.79
CA ALA A 528 -8.34 -30.61 -40.56
C ALA A 528 -8.47 -30.85 -42.04
N GLU A 529 -8.82 -32.10 -42.47
CA GLU A 529 -9.00 -32.45 -43.87
C GLU A 529 -10.22 -31.73 -44.49
N GLN A 530 -11.30 -31.56 -43.75
CA GLN A 530 -12.45 -30.78 -44.19
C GLN A 530 -12.08 -29.32 -44.48
N ASP A 531 -11.35 -28.68 -43.59
CA ASP A 531 -10.93 -27.30 -43.77
C ASP A 531 -9.93 -27.13 -44.94
N LEU A 532 -9.00 -28.06 -45.09
CA LEU A 532 -8.06 -28.07 -46.23
C LEU A 532 -8.74 -28.30 -47.57
N ASN A 533 -9.75 -29.15 -47.64
CA ASN A 533 -10.54 -29.34 -48.83
C ASN A 533 -11.35 -28.08 -49.17
N LYS A 534 -11.97 -27.44 -48.19
CA LYS A 534 -12.66 -26.17 -48.38
C LYS A 534 -11.72 -25.07 -48.84
N TRP A 535 -10.50 -25.01 -48.30
CA TRP A 535 -9.45 -24.09 -48.78
C TRP A 535 -9.11 -24.35 -50.26
N LYS A 536 -8.94 -25.63 -50.65
CA LYS A 536 -8.64 -26.01 -52.04
C LYS A 536 -9.75 -25.59 -53.02
N GLU A 537 -11.02 -25.65 -52.59
CA GLU A 537 -12.17 -25.24 -53.41
C GLU A 537 -12.22 -23.71 -53.60
N LEU A 538 -12.00 -22.98 -52.51
CA LEU A 538 -12.11 -21.51 -52.49
C LEU A 538 -10.91 -20.80 -53.18
N GLU A 539 -9.71 -21.42 -53.17
CA GLU A 539 -8.51 -20.83 -53.76
C GLU A 539 -7.83 -21.81 -54.73
N PRO A 540 -8.30 -21.90 -55.99
CA PRO A 540 -7.74 -22.82 -56.98
C PRO A 540 -6.24 -22.60 -57.25
N SER A 541 -5.75 -21.38 -57.08
CA SER A 541 -4.34 -21.04 -57.20
C SER A 541 -3.44 -21.74 -56.17
N ALA A 542 -3.98 -22.03 -54.98
CA ALA A 542 -3.33 -22.73 -53.87
C ALA A 542 -3.65 -24.25 -53.85
N ALA A 543 -4.32 -24.80 -54.88
CA ALA A 543 -4.76 -26.19 -54.88
C ALA A 543 -3.60 -27.20 -54.73
N ALA A 544 -2.42 -26.89 -55.28
CA ALA A 544 -1.22 -27.72 -55.16
C ALA A 544 -0.70 -27.73 -53.72
N ASP A 545 -0.67 -26.58 -53.05
CA ASP A 545 -0.24 -26.45 -51.65
C ASP A 545 -1.23 -27.14 -50.69
N ALA A 546 -2.54 -26.98 -50.93
CA ALA A 546 -3.57 -27.65 -50.18
C ALA A 546 -3.47 -29.19 -50.32
N ALA A 547 -3.28 -29.70 -51.53
CA ALA A 547 -3.06 -31.13 -51.80
C ALA A 547 -1.81 -31.67 -51.10
N ALA A 548 -0.72 -30.90 -51.09
CA ALA A 548 0.50 -31.26 -50.36
C ALA A 548 0.27 -31.34 -48.84
N GLN A 549 -0.50 -30.40 -48.25
CA GLN A 549 -0.85 -30.43 -46.84
C GLN A 549 -1.77 -31.61 -46.49
N ILE A 550 -2.77 -31.92 -47.34
CA ILE A 550 -3.64 -33.10 -47.18
C ILE A 550 -2.81 -34.40 -47.24
N SER A 551 -1.84 -34.50 -48.15
CA SER A 551 -0.94 -35.66 -48.21
C SER A 551 -0.13 -35.84 -46.93
N LYS A 552 0.46 -34.74 -46.39
CA LYS A 552 1.17 -34.76 -45.11
C LYS A 552 0.27 -35.16 -43.94
N LEU A 553 -0.94 -34.61 -43.90
CA LEU A 553 -1.95 -34.93 -42.88
C LEU A 553 -2.28 -36.41 -42.87
N ARG A 554 -2.55 -37.03 -44.07
CA ARG A 554 -2.84 -38.45 -44.16
C ARG A 554 -1.69 -39.35 -43.73
N ALA A 555 -0.44 -38.93 -44.00
CA ALA A 555 0.76 -39.61 -43.51
C ALA A 555 0.84 -39.54 -41.95
N LEU A 556 0.61 -38.37 -41.35
CA LEU A 556 0.59 -38.20 -39.91
C LEU A 556 -0.53 -39.03 -39.25
N GLN A 557 -1.73 -39.05 -39.82
CA GLN A 557 -2.88 -39.85 -39.35
C GLN A 557 -2.55 -41.35 -39.37
N LYS A 558 -1.94 -41.83 -40.48
CA LYS A 558 -1.48 -43.22 -40.57
C LYS A 558 -0.46 -43.60 -39.51
N ALA A 559 0.50 -42.70 -39.25
CA ALA A 559 1.52 -42.92 -38.24
C ALA A 559 0.91 -42.90 -36.81
N ALA A 560 -0.01 -41.96 -36.51
CA ALA A 560 -0.72 -41.88 -35.26
C ALA A 560 -1.57 -43.16 -34.98
N ASN A 561 -2.31 -43.63 -36.00
CA ASN A 561 -3.12 -44.83 -35.90
C ASN A 561 -2.24 -46.09 -35.70
N ALA A 562 -1.06 -46.17 -36.31
CA ALA A 562 -0.13 -47.26 -36.13
C ALA A 562 0.43 -47.30 -34.70
N LYS A 563 0.81 -46.12 -34.17
CA LYS A 563 1.29 -45.96 -32.78
C LYS A 563 0.22 -46.35 -31.78
N GLN A 564 -1.01 -45.92 -31.99
CA GLN A 564 -2.16 -46.25 -31.13
C GLN A 564 -2.44 -47.78 -31.13
N LYS A 565 -2.42 -48.39 -32.29
CA LYS A 565 -2.56 -49.86 -32.42
C LYS A 565 -1.47 -50.62 -31.67
N GLN A 566 -0.23 -50.14 -31.74
CA GLN A 566 0.89 -50.75 -31.01
C GLN A 566 0.78 -50.57 -29.52
N GLN A 567 0.38 -49.39 -29.05
CA GLN A 567 0.13 -49.15 -27.61
C GLN A 567 -0.98 -50.02 -27.07
N PHE A 568 -2.11 -50.16 -27.82
CA PHE A 568 -3.19 -51.01 -27.47
C PHE A 568 -2.82 -52.49 -27.43
N ARG A 569 -1.99 -52.94 -28.37
CA ARG A 569 -1.45 -54.30 -28.40
C ARG A 569 -0.55 -54.56 -27.17
N ASN A 570 0.31 -53.65 -26.80
CA ASN A 570 1.15 -53.76 -25.60
C ASN A 570 0.35 -53.78 -24.32
N PHE A 571 -0.71 -52.94 -24.23
CA PHE A 571 -1.62 -52.93 -23.09
C PHE A 571 -2.35 -54.27 -22.91
N LEU A 572 -2.88 -54.85 -24.02
CA LEU A 572 -3.52 -56.17 -23.98
C LEU A 572 -2.53 -57.31 -23.73
N GLY A 573 -1.26 -57.17 -24.08
CA GLY A 573 -0.20 -58.12 -23.79
C GLY A 573 0.08 -58.20 -22.28
N HIS A 574 0.23 -57.08 -21.63
CA HIS A 574 0.42 -57.03 -20.15
C HIS A 574 -0.83 -57.37 -19.33
N ALA A 575 -2.04 -57.35 -19.92
CA ALA A 575 -3.26 -57.79 -19.25
C ALA A 575 -3.48 -59.31 -19.33
N ARG A 576 -2.60 -60.04 -20.02
CA ARG A 576 -2.62 -61.51 -20.13
C ARG A 576 -1.53 -62.24 -19.34
N GLU A 577 -0.57 -61.50 -18.78
CA GLU A 577 0.34 -61.96 -17.73
C GLU A 577 -0.24 -61.63 -16.32
#